data_0978f6a63ff2030514c336970dcacaa9
#
_entry.id   0978f6a63ff2030514c336970dcacaa9
#
_cell.length_a   1.000
_cell.length_b   1.000
_cell.length_c   1.000
_cell.angle_alpha   90.00
_cell.angle_beta   90.00
_cell.angle_gamma   90.00
#
_symmetry.space_group_name_H-M   'P 1'
#
loop_
_entity.id
_entity.type
_entity.pdbx_description
1 polymer ?
#
loop_
_entity_poly.entity_id
_entity_poly.type
_entity_poly.pdbx_seq_one_letter_code
_entity_poly.pdbx_strand_id
1 'polypeptide(L)'
;MGASLSFAQADDNAGPIKSSPAYAEVLLRKTELQADLESLIADYTEANPKIIDLRFELAALNKSLERLYAVRPTETGKLTLALGKLLVKKAALDTDLNRLQRSYNKEHQEVRRAKRKVEIFEASINEVLR
;
A
#
# COMPACT_ATOMS: atom_id res chain seq x y z
N MET A 1 -10.50 15.72 -30.47
CA MET A 1 -10.19 16.93 -29.71
C MET A 1 -10.60 16.79 -28.24
N GLY A 2 -11.84 16.36 -27.96
CA GLY A 2 -12.30 16.18 -26.57
C GLY A 2 -11.49 15.15 -25.78
N ALA A 3 -11.03 14.09 -26.42
CA ALA A 3 -10.21 13.05 -25.79
C ALA A 3 -8.86 13.60 -25.30
N SER A 4 -8.25 14.52 -26.09
CA SER A 4 -6.98 15.14 -25.71
C SER A 4 -7.13 16.02 -24.47
N LEU A 5 -8.23 16.76 -24.37
CA LEU A 5 -8.50 17.58 -23.18
C LEU A 5 -8.73 16.74 -21.94
N SER A 6 -9.43 15.59 -22.08
CA SER A 6 -9.64 14.66 -20.96
C SER A 6 -8.33 14.08 -20.47
N PHE A 7 -7.41 13.73 -21.38
CA PHE A 7 -6.09 13.24 -21.04
C PHE A 7 -5.27 14.29 -20.29
N ALA A 8 -5.28 15.53 -20.77
CA ALA A 8 -4.55 16.61 -20.12
C ALA A 8 -5.05 16.85 -18.71
N GLN A 9 -6.37 16.81 -18.49
CA GLN A 9 -6.95 16.96 -17.16
C GLN A 9 -6.58 15.80 -16.23
N ALA A 10 -6.59 14.55 -16.74
CA ALA A 10 -6.20 13.40 -15.97
C ALA A 10 -4.72 13.48 -15.57
N ASP A 11 -3.85 13.90 -16.51
CA ASP A 11 -2.43 14.08 -16.23
C ASP A 11 -2.20 15.19 -15.21
N ASP A 12 -2.93 16.29 -15.31
CA ASP A 12 -2.84 17.40 -14.36
C ASP A 12 -3.25 16.96 -12.95
N ASN A 13 -4.28 16.12 -12.82
CA ASN A 13 -4.73 15.58 -11.54
C ASN A 13 -3.74 14.56 -10.98
N ALA A 14 -3.15 13.73 -11.84
CA ALA A 14 -2.20 12.69 -11.43
C ALA A 14 -0.81 13.25 -11.12
N GLY A 15 -0.40 14.32 -11.80
CA GLY A 15 0.93 14.91 -11.67
C GLY A 15 1.30 15.30 -10.24
N PRO A 16 0.48 16.10 -9.55
CA PRO A 16 0.77 16.47 -8.15
C PRO A 16 0.80 15.27 -7.21
N ILE A 17 -0.01 14.25 -7.46
CA ILE A 17 -0.04 13.03 -6.65
C ILE A 17 1.25 12.24 -6.88
N LYS A 18 1.63 12.03 -8.13
CA LYS A 18 2.84 11.26 -8.48
C LYS A 18 4.14 11.94 -8.05
N SER A 19 4.13 13.26 -7.89
CA SER A 19 5.29 13.98 -7.38
C SER A 19 5.30 14.13 -5.86
N SER A 20 4.29 13.62 -5.18
CA SER A 20 4.21 13.74 -3.72
C SER A 20 5.17 12.80 -3.02
N PRO A 21 5.67 13.19 -1.82
CA PRO A 21 6.52 12.31 -1.02
C PRO A 21 5.82 11.00 -0.63
N ALA A 22 4.53 11.04 -0.34
CA ALA A 22 3.78 9.83 0.00
C ALA A 22 3.78 8.82 -1.14
N TYR A 23 3.53 9.28 -2.36
CA TYR A 23 3.55 8.44 -3.55
C TYR A 23 4.94 7.80 -3.74
N ALA A 24 5.99 8.61 -3.58
CA ALA A 24 7.38 8.14 -3.75
C ALA A 24 7.70 7.01 -2.76
N GLU A 25 7.28 7.13 -1.50
CA GLU A 25 7.50 6.11 -0.48
C GLU A 25 6.79 4.80 -0.83
N VAL A 26 5.52 4.89 -1.22
CA VAL A 26 4.75 3.69 -1.58
C VAL A 26 5.33 3.04 -2.84
N LEU A 27 5.69 3.84 -3.84
CA LEU A 27 6.28 3.33 -5.08
C LEU A 27 7.61 2.64 -4.81
N LEU A 28 8.47 3.22 -3.96
CA LEU A 28 9.74 2.61 -3.60
C LEU A 28 9.54 1.23 -3.00
N ARG A 29 8.64 1.11 -2.03
CA ARG A 29 8.37 -0.18 -1.39
C ARG A 29 7.80 -1.19 -2.38
N LYS A 30 6.87 -0.75 -3.22
CA LYS A 30 6.30 -1.60 -4.28
C LYS A 30 7.40 -2.12 -5.21
N THR A 31 8.33 -1.26 -5.61
CA THR A 31 9.44 -1.62 -6.49
C THR A 31 10.34 -2.66 -5.84
N GLU A 32 10.69 -2.48 -4.58
CA GLU A 32 11.50 -3.45 -3.82
C GLU A 32 10.82 -4.83 -3.80
N LEU A 33 9.52 -4.87 -3.51
CA LEU A 33 8.78 -6.13 -3.44
C LEU A 33 8.64 -6.78 -4.81
N GLN A 34 8.44 -6.00 -5.86
CA GLN A 34 8.39 -6.53 -7.23
C GLN A 34 9.73 -7.17 -7.63
N ALA A 35 10.84 -6.53 -7.27
CA ALA A 35 12.16 -7.08 -7.54
C ALA A 35 12.38 -8.40 -6.80
N ASP A 36 11.98 -8.46 -5.51
CA ASP A 36 12.06 -9.68 -4.72
C ASP A 36 11.19 -10.79 -5.33
N LEU A 37 9.97 -10.45 -5.73
CA LEU A 37 9.04 -11.40 -6.33
C LEU A 37 9.62 -11.98 -7.63
N GLU A 38 10.12 -11.13 -8.51
CA GLU A 38 10.73 -11.57 -9.78
C GLU A 38 11.85 -12.55 -9.54
N SER A 39 12.68 -12.32 -8.53
CA SER A 39 13.79 -13.21 -8.22
C SER A 39 13.35 -14.58 -7.71
N LEU A 40 12.17 -14.64 -7.06
CA LEU A 40 11.66 -15.89 -6.47
C LEU A 40 10.82 -16.71 -7.42
N ILE A 41 10.02 -16.08 -8.28
CA ILE A 41 9.12 -16.82 -9.19
C ILE A 41 9.88 -17.63 -10.23
N ALA A 42 11.16 -17.33 -10.47
CA ALA A 42 11.99 -18.12 -11.37
C ALA A 42 12.27 -19.52 -10.82
N ASP A 43 12.34 -19.66 -9.48
CA ASP A 43 12.79 -20.89 -8.83
C ASP A 43 11.74 -21.58 -7.95
N TYR A 44 10.66 -20.86 -7.59
CA TYR A 44 9.64 -21.35 -6.66
C TYR A 44 8.25 -21.24 -7.25
N THR A 45 7.32 -22.06 -6.73
CA THR A 45 5.91 -22.03 -7.16
C THR A 45 5.13 -21.00 -6.37
N GLU A 46 3.90 -20.73 -6.84
CA GLU A 46 2.98 -19.82 -6.18
C GLU A 46 2.57 -20.28 -4.76
N ALA A 47 2.78 -21.56 -4.44
CA ALA A 47 2.50 -22.08 -3.11
C ALA A 47 3.57 -21.71 -2.09
N ASN A 48 4.71 -21.17 -2.52
CA ASN A 48 5.78 -20.76 -1.62
C ASN A 48 5.26 -19.66 -0.66
N PRO A 49 5.42 -19.82 0.67
CA PRO A 49 4.90 -18.85 1.63
C PRO A 49 5.41 -17.43 1.41
N LYS A 50 6.67 -17.28 1.00
CA LYS A 50 7.25 -15.97 0.76
C LYS A 50 6.63 -15.29 -0.47
N ILE A 51 6.33 -16.06 -1.49
CA ILE A 51 5.63 -15.55 -2.69
C ILE A 51 4.22 -15.11 -2.31
N ILE A 52 3.53 -15.90 -1.50
CA ILE A 52 2.18 -15.54 -1.01
C ILE A 52 2.24 -14.21 -0.27
N ASP A 53 3.20 -14.03 0.63
CA ASP A 53 3.36 -12.80 1.41
C ASP A 53 3.70 -11.60 0.51
N LEU A 54 4.60 -11.77 -0.45
CA LEU A 54 4.97 -10.70 -1.38
C LEU A 54 3.78 -10.24 -2.21
N ARG A 55 2.99 -11.18 -2.73
CA ARG A 55 1.81 -10.84 -3.52
C ARG A 55 0.75 -10.14 -2.67
N PHE A 56 0.59 -10.56 -1.42
CA PHE A 56 -0.36 -9.93 -0.50
C PHE A 56 0.06 -8.48 -0.21
N GLU A 57 1.34 -8.27 0.11
CA GLU A 57 1.85 -6.93 0.42
C GLU A 57 1.78 -6.01 -0.81
N LEU A 58 2.08 -6.53 -2.00
CA LEU A 58 1.94 -5.78 -3.25
C LEU A 58 0.48 -5.35 -3.47
N ALA A 59 -0.48 -6.24 -3.21
CA ALA A 59 -1.90 -5.90 -3.33
C ALA A 59 -2.29 -4.80 -2.33
N ALA A 60 -1.78 -4.87 -1.11
CA ALA A 60 -2.02 -3.85 -0.09
C ALA A 60 -1.43 -2.49 -0.51
N LEU A 61 -0.22 -2.47 -1.09
CA LEU A 61 0.39 -1.24 -1.59
C LEU A 61 -0.36 -0.66 -2.78
N ASN A 62 -0.89 -1.52 -3.66
CA ASN A 62 -1.72 -1.04 -4.78
C ASN A 62 -3.00 -0.37 -4.26
N LYS A 63 -3.61 -0.88 -3.20
CA LYS A 63 -4.75 -0.22 -2.54
C LYS A 63 -4.35 1.13 -1.96
N SER A 64 -3.15 1.22 -1.38
CA SER A 64 -2.61 2.49 -0.89
C SER A 64 -2.46 3.51 -2.01
N LEU A 65 -1.96 3.09 -3.18
CA LEU A 65 -1.85 3.96 -4.34
C LEU A 65 -3.23 4.45 -4.80
N GLU A 66 -4.24 3.58 -4.80
CA GLU A 66 -5.61 3.98 -5.13
C GLU A 66 -6.13 5.05 -4.17
N ARG A 67 -5.83 4.93 -2.87
CA ARG A 67 -6.19 5.95 -1.87
C ARG A 67 -5.53 7.29 -2.18
N LEU A 68 -4.26 7.28 -2.59
CA LEU A 68 -3.55 8.50 -2.96
C LEU A 68 -4.16 9.15 -4.19
N TYR A 69 -4.50 8.35 -5.20
CA TYR A 69 -5.16 8.85 -6.41
C TYR A 69 -6.56 9.43 -6.14
N ALA A 70 -7.22 8.99 -5.08
CA ALA A 70 -8.53 9.50 -4.70
C ALA A 70 -8.49 10.84 -3.97
N VAL A 71 -7.32 11.33 -3.58
CA VAL A 71 -7.17 12.61 -2.89
C VAL A 71 -7.47 13.74 -3.87
N ARG A 72 -8.29 14.70 -3.42
CA ARG A 72 -8.68 15.83 -4.25
C ARG A 72 -7.50 16.73 -4.57
N PRO A 73 -7.48 17.36 -5.75
CA PRO A 73 -6.36 18.23 -6.16
C PRO A 73 -6.04 19.35 -5.16
N THR A 74 -7.03 19.84 -4.45
CA THR A 74 -6.86 20.88 -3.44
C THR A 74 -6.24 20.38 -2.15
N GLU A 75 -6.13 19.06 -1.97
CA GLU A 75 -5.67 18.46 -0.74
C GLU A 75 -4.37 17.66 -0.89
N THR A 76 -3.66 17.86 -2.00
CA THR A 76 -2.40 17.13 -2.25
C THR A 76 -1.31 17.44 -1.21
N GLY A 77 -1.44 18.55 -0.47
CA GLY A 77 -0.55 18.84 0.65
C GLY A 77 -0.58 17.84 1.78
N LYS A 78 -1.64 17.01 1.84
CA LYS A 78 -1.73 15.92 2.82
C LYS A 78 -0.84 14.74 2.48
N LEU A 79 -0.33 14.65 1.24
CA LEU A 79 0.45 13.53 0.74
C LEU A 79 1.91 13.65 1.16
N THR A 80 2.12 13.67 2.46
CA THR A 80 3.42 13.88 3.10
C THR A 80 4.25 12.60 3.15
N LEU A 81 5.52 12.75 3.45
CA LEU A 81 6.41 11.62 3.70
C LEU A 81 5.89 10.75 4.84
N ALA A 82 5.40 11.38 5.91
CA ALA A 82 4.86 10.65 7.07
C ALA A 82 3.67 9.78 6.65
N LEU A 83 2.77 10.30 5.83
CA LEU A 83 1.65 9.52 5.30
C LEU A 83 2.15 8.32 4.49
N GLY A 84 3.13 8.53 3.62
CA GLY A 84 3.72 7.45 2.84
C GLY A 84 4.29 6.34 3.72
N LYS A 85 5.00 6.72 4.78
CA LYS A 85 5.57 5.77 5.74
C LYS A 85 4.48 5.01 6.49
N LEU A 86 3.40 5.70 6.87
CA LEU A 86 2.25 5.03 7.51
C LEU A 86 1.63 3.98 6.58
N LEU A 87 1.45 4.33 5.32
CA LEU A 87 0.87 3.41 4.33
C LEU A 87 1.75 2.18 4.10
N VAL A 88 3.06 2.38 3.96
CA VAL A 88 4.02 1.29 3.78
C VAL A 88 4.03 0.38 5.00
N LYS A 89 4.08 0.95 6.19
CA LYS A 89 4.06 0.18 7.44
C LYS A 89 2.77 -0.60 7.60
N LYS A 90 1.63 0.02 7.29
CA LYS A 90 0.33 -0.67 7.37
C LYS A 90 0.29 -1.86 6.42
N ALA A 91 0.80 -1.73 5.20
CA ALA A 91 0.84 -2.85 4.25
C ALA A 91 1.64 -4.03 4.80
N ALA A 92 2.78 -3.76 5.44
CA ALA A 92 3.59 -4.80 6.09
C ALA A 92 2.83 -5.45 7.26
N LEU A 93 2.14 -4.65 8.07
CA LEU A 93 1.35 -5.16 9.19
C LEU A 93 0.15 -5.98 8.71
N ASP A 94 -0.52 -5.56 7.65
CA ASP A 94 -1.60 -6.33 7.01
C ASP A 94 -1.08 -7.70 6.55
N THR A 95 0.12 -7.73 6.01
CA THR A 95 0.76 -8.97 5.55
C THR A 95 1.08 -9.89 6.72
N ASP A 96 1.60 -9.34 7.82
CA ASP A 96 1.85 -10.10 9.03
C ASP A 96 0.56 -10.70 9.59
N LEU A 97 -0.50 -9.90 9.63
CA LEU A 97 -1.82 -10.36 10.08
C LEU A 97 -2.32 -11.50 9.19
N ASN A 98 -2.23 -11.33 7.88
CA ASN A 98 -2.64 -12.37 6.93
C ASN A 98 -1.87 -13.68 7.16
N ARG A 99 -0.55 -13.59 7.36
CA ARG A 99 0.29 -14.75 7.63
C ARG A 99 -0.14 -15.46 8.91
N LEU A 100 -0.38 -14.70 9.98
CA LEU A 100 -0.81 -15.27 11.26
C LEU A 100 -2.17 -15.93 11.15
N GLN A 101 -3.09 -15.34 10.38
CA GLN A 101 -4.44 -15.90 10.17
C GLN A 101 -4.42 -17.20 9.39
N ARG A 102 -3.38 -17.47 8.61
CA ARG A 102 -3.22 -18.76 7.93
C ARG A 102 -2.81 -19.89 8.89
N SER A 103 -2.20 -19.53 10.03
CA SER A 103 -1.67 -20.52 10.99
C SER A 103 -2.47 -20.61 12.28
N TYR A 104 -3.17 -19.56 12.65
CA TYR A 104 -3.87 -19.43 13.93
C TYR A 104 -5.31 -18.97 13.73
N ASN A 105 -6.18 -19.34 14.67
CA ASN A 105 -7.56 -18.84 14.63
C ASN A 105 -7.62 -17.38 15.10
N LYS A 106 -8.78 -16.75 14.89
CA LYS A 106 -8.98 -15.34 15.20
C LYS A 106 -8.90 -15.00 16.69
N GLU A 107 -9.05 -16.00 17.56
CA GLU A 107 -8.98 -15.83 19.01
C GLU A 107 -7.54 -15.86 19.53
N HIS A 108 -6.59 -16.29 18.72
CA HIS A 108 -5.20 -16.38 19.12
C HIS A 108 -4.64 -15.00 19.46
N GLN A 109 -3.87 -14.93 20.55
CA GLN A 109 -3.33 -13.68 21.07
C GLN A 109 -2.51 -12.93 20.02
N GLU A 110 -1.70 -13.63 19.24
CA GLU A 110 -0.88 -13.02 18.20
C GLU A 110 -1.71 -12.40 17.08
N VAL A 111 -2.82 -13.05 16.70
CA VAL A 111 -3.74 -12.51 15.69
C VAL A 111 -4.41 -11.24 16.21
N ARG A 112 -4.87 -11.25 17.45
CA ARG A 112 -5.51 -10.08 18.06
C ARG A 112 -4.55 -8.89 18.15
N ARG A 113 -3.31 -9.14 18.54
CA ARG A 113 -2.27 -8.10 18.60
C ARG A 113 -1.97 -7.52 17.22
N ALA A 114 -1.81 -8.37 16.22
CA ALA A 114 -1.53 -7.93 14.86
C ALA A 114 -2.71 -7.11 14.31
N LYS A 115 -3.92 -7.56 14.55
CA LYS A 115 -5.14 -6.84 14.13
C LYS A 115 -5.21 -5.45 14.77
N ARG A 116 -4.87 -5.35 16.05
CA ARG A 116 -4.88 -4.06 16.76
C ARG A 116 -3.85 -3.09 16.18
N LYS A 117 -2.67 -3.57 15.81
CA LYS A 117 -1.65 -2.74 15.17
C LYS A 117 -2.16 -2.16 13.85
N VAL A 118 -2.80 -3.00 13.02
CA VAL A 118 -3.38 -2.56 11.75
C VAL A 118 -4.43 -1.47 12.00
N GLU A 119 -5.30 -1.65 12.98
CA GLU A 119 -6.33 -0.67 13.32
C GLU A 119 -5.73 0.67 13.74
N ILE A 120 -4.66 0.65 14.53
CA ILE A 120 -3.99 1.87 14.99
C ILE A 120 -3.40 2.63 13.80
N PHE A 121 -2.72 1.93 12.89
CA PHE A 121 -2.16 2.56 11.70
C PHE A 121 -3.24 3.11 10.78
N GLU A 122 -4.33 2.37 10.60
CA GLU A 122 -5.46 2.84 9.80
C GLU A 122 -6.08 4.11 10.38
N ALA A 123 -6.22 4.18 11.71
CA ALA A 123 -6.73 5.38 12.36
C ALA A 123 -5.82 6.60 12.10
N SER A 124 -4.51 6.41 12.16
CA SER A 124 -3.56 7.50 11.88
C SER A 124 -3.61 7.95 10.42
N ILE A 125 -3.73 7.00 9.49
CA ILE A 125 -3.87 7.31 8.07
C ILE A 125 -5.14 8.13 7.83
N ASN A 126 -6.26 7.70 8.41
CA ASN A 126 -7.53 8.40 8.30
C ASN A 126 -7.46 9.81 8.88
N GLU A 127 -6.72 9.99 9.97
CA GLU A 127 -6.52 11.31 10.57
C GLU A 127 -5.81 12.26 9.61
N VAL A 128 -4.81 11.79 8.89
CA VAL A 128 -4.08 12.60 7.90
C VAL A 128 -4.99 12.93 6.69
N LEU A 129 -5.76 11.96 6.21
CA LEU A 129 -6.53 12.09 4.98
C LEU A 129 -7.91 12.75 5.15
N ARG A 130 -8.35 12.91 6.37
CA ARG A 130 -9.67 13.46 6.67
C ARG A 130 -9.79 14.95 6.37
#